data_f5e8e2d024d6cdbdea97640ed26c93b5
#
_entry.id   f5e8e2d024d6cdbdea97640ed26c93b5
#
_cell.length_a   1.000
_cell.length_b   1.000
_cell.length_c   1.000
_cell.angle_alpha   90.00
_cell.angle_beta   90.00
_cell.angle_gamma   90.00
#
_symmetry.space_group_name_H-M   'P 1'
#
loop_
_entity.id
_entity.type
_entity.pdbx_description
1 polymer ?
#
loop_
_entity_poly.entity_id
_entity_poly.type
_entity_poly.pdbx_seq_one_letter_code
_entity_poly.pdbx_strand_id
1 'polypeptide(L)'
;TVKTTGKILSVPVGEEMIGRVINPLGTAIDGKGPIVSHGARHSAKYYPIEKIAPGVINREGVKQPLQTGIKAIDSVIPIGRGQRELIIGDRQTGKTAVAIDTIINQKPAHNSSNSEAGRGVICIYVAVGQKESKVARIVAELEKNGAMKHTIVVVAGASDPAALSFIAPYAGCAIGEYFMDQGRDVLVVYDDLSKHAWAYRQVSLLLKRPPGREAYPGDIFYLHSRLLERSAKLSKDFGGGSLTALPIIETQAGDVSAYIPTNVISITDGQIYLESDLFYKGIRPALNVGLSVSRVGSAAQTKAMKKVAGKLRLDLAQFRELEAFAQFGSDLDEATRKQIERGQRTVEVLKQDQYEPMPVENQVAILFALTNGYLDDIAVSDIQKWEKEFHKYMKDMKSDVLRLIKEKKELTEEVENKLKKAVIEFKEVYGNNN
;
A
#
# COMPACT_ATOMS: atom_id res chain seq x y z
N THR A 1 2.12 45.11 3.12
CA THR A 1 0.66 45.07 2.95
C THR A 1 0.25 43.73 2.43
N VAL A 2 -0.73 43.10 3.06
CA VAL A 2 -1.35 41.84 2.62
C VAL A 2 -2.71 42.19 2.03
N LYS A 3 -3.01 41.62 0.86
CA LYS A 3 -4.32 41.77 0.19
C LYS A 3 -4.94 40.39 0.03
N THR A 4 -6.24 40.26 0.27
CA THR A 4 -6.98 39.04 -0.06
C THR A 4 -7.08 38.87 -1.56
N THR A 5 -6.95 37.62 -2.04
CA THR A 5 -7.14 37.28 -3.45
C THR A 5 -8.62 37.09 -3.80
N GLY A 6 -9.51 37.03 -2.81
CA GLY A 6 -10.93 36.69 -2.99
C GLY A 6 -11.19 35.25 -3.46
N LYS A 7 -10.15 34.40 -3.51
CA LYS A 7 -10.24 33.00 -3.93
C LYS A 7 -9.86 32.07 -2.79
N ILE A 8 -10.58 30.95 -2.68
CA ILE A 8 -10.24 29.85 -1.77
C ILE A 8 -8.97 29.18 -2.31
N LEU A 9 -8.06 28.78 -1.41
CA LEU A 9 -6.84 28.08 -1.77
C LEU A 9 -7.19 26.76 -2.49
N SER A 10 -6.74 26.66 -3.73
CA SER A 10 -7.11 25.59 -4.65
C SER A 10 -5.88 25.12 -5.43
N VAL A 11 -5.91 23.88 -5.89
CA VAL A 11 -4.88 23.27 -6.73
C VAL A 11 -5.47 22.98 -8.11
N PRO A 12 -4.70 23.16 -9.21
CA PRO A 12 -5.14 22.73 -10.52
C PRO A 12 -5.29 21.20 -10.55
N VAL A 13 -6.26 20.71 -11.33
CA VAL A 13 -6.57 19.28 -11.46
C VAL A 13 -6.85 18.93 -12.92
N GLY A 14 -6.40 17.77 -13.36
CA GLY A 14 -6.60 17.30 -14.73
C GLY A 14 -5.77 16.07 -15.06
N GLU A 15 -6.10 15.40 -16.17
CA GLU A 15 -5.36 14.23 -16.68
C GLU A 15 -3.90 14.58 -17.05
N GLU A 16 -3.66 15.83 -17.43
CA GLU A 16 -2.34 16.38 -17.79
C GLU A 16 -1.34 16.41 -16.63
N MET A 17 -1.81 16.19 -15.40
CA MET A 17 -0.96 16.07 -14.22
C MET A 17 -0.35 14.68 -14.06
N ILE A 18 -0.90 13.67 -14.73
CA ILE A 18 -0.39 12.30 -14.66
C ILE A 18 1.00 12.27 -15.30
N GLY A 19 1.95 11.63 -14.63
CA GLY A 19 3.35 11.57 -15.05
C GLY A 19 4.20 12.76 -14.65
N ARG A 20 3.63 13.74 -13.92
CA ARG A 20 4.31 14.98 -13.55
C ARG A 20 4.73 14.97 -12.07
N VAL A 21 5.77 15.76 -11.80
CA VAL A 21 6.20 16.11 -10.43
C VAL A 21 5.88 17.58 -10.21
N ILE A 22 5.10 17.87 -9.18
CA ILE A 22 4.55 19.19 -8.89
C ILE A 22 4.79 19.59 -7.43
N ASN A 23 4.76 20.88 -7.16
CA ASN A 23 4.68 21.39 -5.78
C ASN A 23 3.23 21.41 -5.28
N PRO A 24 2.96 21.68 -3.98
CA PRO A 24 1.61 21.70 -3.43
C PRO A 24 0.66 22.75 -4.02
N LEU A 25 1.17 23.73 -4.75
CA LEU A 25 0.40 24.74 -5.49
C LEU A 25 0.08 24.29 -6.93
N GLY A 26 0.52 23.08 -7.34
CA GLY A 26 0.30 22.55 -8.68
C GLY A 26 1.28 23.04 -9.74
N THR A 27 2.35 23.72 -9.36
CA THR A 27 3.41 24.13 -10.27
C THR A 27 4.33 22.95 -10.57
N ALA A 28 4.60 22.68 -11.84
CA ALA A 28 5.55 21.65 -12.26
C ALA A 28 6.99 21.99 -11.83
N ILE A 29 7.68 20.99 -11.26
CA ILE A 29 9.07 21.09 -10.80
C ILE A 29 9.98 20.01 -11.42
N ASP A 30 9.49 19.29 -12.42
CA ASP A 30 10.15 18.16 -13.09
C ASP A 30 10.99 18.57 -14.31
N GLY A 31 11.11 19.86 -14.60
CA GLY A 31 11.84 20.35 -15.77
C GLY A 31 11.16 20.09 -17.12
N LYS A 32 9.97 19.46 -17.14
CA LYS A 32 9.22 19.15 -18.37
C LYS A 32 8.33 20.32 -18.86
N GLY A 33 8.57 21.53 -18.36
CA GLY A 33 7.79 22.72 -18.69
C GLY A 33 6.45 22.82 -17.96
N PRO A 34 5.69 23.91 -18.16
CA PRO A 34 4.41 24.12 -17.50
C PRO A 34 3.39 23.05 -17.90
N ILE A 35 2.46 22.73 -16.98
CA ILE A 35 1.34 21.84 -17.28
C ILE A 35 0.34 22.66 -18.10
N VAL A 36 0.19 22.28 -19.37
CA VAL A 36 -0.71 22.95 -20.31
C VAL A 36 -1.95 22.08 -20.45
N SER A 37 -3.12 22.63 -20.12
CA SER A 37 -4.38 21.96 -20.42
C SER A 37 -4.53 21.83 -21.93
N HIS A 38 -4.63 20.60 -22.45
CA HIS A 38 -4.89 20.33 -23.86
C HIS A 38 -6.30 20.74 -24.23
N GLY A 39 -6.41 21.91 -24.80
CA GLY A 39 -7.66 22.46 -25.34
C GLY A 39 -7.72 23.97 -25.16
N ALA A 40 -7.50 24.71 -26.26
CA ALA A 40 -7.49 26.19 -26.32
C ALA A 40 -8.81 26.88 -25.88
N ARG A 41 -9.72 26.19 -25.22
CA ARG A 41 -11.02 26.72 -24.77
C ARG A 41 -11.37 26.42 -23.31
N HIS A 42 -10.54 25.67 -22.54
CA HIS A 42 -10.89 25.33 -21.16
C HIS A 42 -9.80 25.88 -20.22
N SER A 43 -10.19 26.83 -19.38
CA SER A 43 -9.38 27.26 -18.21
C SER A 43 -9.09 26.03 -17.35
N ALA A 44 -7.88 25.92 -16.78
CA ALA A 44 -7.53 24.86 -15.85
C ALA A 44 -8.62 24.73 -14.77
N LYS A 45 -9.06 23.50 -14.52
CA LYS A 45 -10.01 23.22 -13.44
C LYS A 45 -9.27 23.26 -12.12
N TYR A 46 -9.87 23.84 -11.11
CA TYR A 46 -9.29 23.97 -9.77
C TYR A 46 -10.18 23.31 -8.74
N TYR A 47 -9.58 22.53 -7.84
CA TYR A 47 -10.26 21.98 -6.67
C TYR A 47 -9.75 22.66 -5.40
N PRO A 48 -10.64 23.01 -4.44
CA PRO A 48 -10.23 23.52 -3.15
C PRO A 48 -9.42 22.45 -2.41
N ILE A 49 -8.30 22.85 -1.80
CA ILE A 49 -7.48 21.90 -1.05
C ILE A 49 -8.16 21.42 0.23
N GLU A 50 -9.05 22.24 0.79
CA GLU A 50 -9.92 21.86 1.91
C GLU A 50 -11.35 21.64 1.41
N LYS A 51 -11.87 20.43 1.64
CA LYS A 51 -13.23 20.00 1.26
C LYS A 51 -13.78 19.14 2.40
N ILE A 52 -15.06 19.23 2.63
CA ILE A 52 -15.75 18.36 3.59
C ILE A 52 -15.75 16.94 3.04
N ALA A 53 -15.43 15.96 3.90
CA ALA A 53 -15.44 14.56 3.55
C ALA A 53 -16.82 14.08 3.07
N PRO A 54 -16.88 13.07 2.17
CA PRO A 54 -18.15 12.48 1.78
C PRO A 54 -18.96 12.02 2.99
N GLY A 55 -20.25 12.37 3.04
CA GLY A 55 -21.16 11.94 4.10
C GLY A 55 -21.45 10.44 4.06
N VAL A 56 -22.13 9.93 5.08
CA VAL A 56 -22.46 8.49 5.22
C VAL A 56 -23.27 7.97 4.02
N ILE A 57 -24.24 8.76 3.54
CA ILE A 57 -25.12 8.38 2.40
C ILE A 57 -24.32 8.27 1.10
N ASN A 58 -23.22 8.99 0.96
CA ASN A 58 -22.42 9.02 -0.27
C ASN A 58 -21.47 7.82 -0.34
N ARG A 59 -21.29 7.06 0.74
CA ARG A 59 -20.32 5.97 0.86
C ARG A 59 -20.95 4.60 0.59
N GLU A 60 -20.15 3.73 0.03
CA GLU A 60 -20.42 2.29 -0.07
C GLU A 60 -19.39 1.50 0.73
N GLY A 61 -19.78 0.32 1.23
CA GLY A 61 -18.86 -0.57 1.93
C GLY A 61 -17.70 -1.05 1.04
N VAL A 62 -16.50 -1.06 1.59
CA VAL A 62 -15.28 -1.50 0.90
C VAL A 62 -15.31 -3.02 0.69
N LYS A 63 -15.31 -3.46 -0.57
CA LYS A 63 -15.36 -4.89 -0.96
C LYS A 63 -14.38 -5.25 -2.07
N GLN A 64 -13.82 -4.26 -2.75
CA GLN A 64 -12.92 -4.48 -3.87
C GLN A 64 -11.47 -4.39 -3.40
N PRO A 65 -10.61 -5.41 -3.69
CA PRO A 65 -9.21 -5.37 -3.28
C PRO A 65 -8.42 -4.29 -4.00
N LEU A 66 -7.52 -3.63 -3.28
CA LEU A 66 -6.37 -2.92 -3.81
C LEU A 66 -5.18 -3.87 -3.67
N GLN A 67 -4.75 -4.48 -4.76
CA GLN A 67 -3.63 -5.43 -4.74
C GLN A 67 -2.33 -4.65 -4.58
N THR A 68 -1.59 -4.90 -3.51
CA THR A 68 -0.27 -4.29 -3.29
C THR A 68 0.82 -4.96 -4.09
N GLY A 69 0.60 -6.21 -4.50
CA GLY A 69 1.61 -7.06 -5.10
C GLY A 69 2.59 -7.65 -4.08
N ILE A 70 2.39 -7.41 -2.79
CA ILE A 70 3.22 -7.91 -1.70
C ILE A 70 2.50 -9.08 -1.03
N LYS A 71 3.07 -10.29 -1.15
CA LYS A 71 2.47 -11.54 -0.66
C LYS A 71 1.99 -11.44 0.79
N ALA A 72 2.84 -10.91 1.67
CA ALA A 72 2.54 -10.80 3.09
C ALA A 72 1.36 -9.85 3.38
N ILE A 73 1.22 -8.77 2.60
CA ILE A 73 0.13 -7.79 2.80
C ILE A 73 -1.17 -8.32 2.18
N ASP A 74 -1.14 -8.70 0.89
CA ASP A 74 -2.34 -9.13 0.18
C ASP A 74 -2.98 -10.38 0.79
N SER A 75 -2.18 -11.26 1.44
CA SER A 75 -2.66 -12.47 2.09
C SER A 75 -3.15 -12.26 3.54
N VAL A 76 -2.42 -11.46 4.34
CA VAL A 76 -2.65 -11.39 5.80
C VAL A 76 -3.35 -10.10 6.23
N ILE A 77 -3.07 -8.97 5.55
CA ILE A 77 -3.58 -7.62 5.87
C ILE A 77 -4.07 -6.95 4.59
N PRO A 78 -5.10 -7.50 3.95
CA PRO A 78 -5.56 -7.02 2.66
C PRO A 78 -6.12 -5.59 2.76
N ILE A 79 -5.86 -4.81 1.71
CA ILE A 79 -6.31 -3.44 1.58
C ILE A 79 -7.43 -3.38 0.55
N GLY A 80 -8.50 -2.66 0.85
CA GLY A 80 -9.61 -2.42 -0.06
C GLY A 80 -9.60 -1.03 -0.68
N ARG A 81 -10.20 -0.90 -1.85
CA ARG A 81 -10.36 0.39 -2.53
C ARG A 81 -11.31 1.29 -1.76
N GLY A 82 -10.81 2.45 -1.33
CA GLY A 82 -11.50 3.39 -0.45
C GLY A 82 -11.17 3.24 1.02
N GLN A 83 -10.28 2.30 1.39
CA GLN A 83 -9.80 2.11 2.75
C GLN A 83 -8.66 3.09 3.09
N ARG A 84 -8.50 3.37 4.39
CA ARG A 84 -7.37 4.08 4.97
C ARG A 84 -6.51 3.08 5.73
N GLU A 85 -5.36 2.72 5.20
CA GLU A 85 -4.47 1.75 5.85
C GLU A 85 -3.14 2.42 6.19
N LEU A 86 -2.82 2.50 7.47
CA LEU A 86 -1.61 3.14 7.97
C LEU A 86 -0.39 2.24 7.74
N ILE A 87 0.72 2.79 7.24
CA ILE A 87 2.02 2.14 7.25
C ILE A 87 2.85 2.79 8.35
N ILE A 88 3.19 2.03 9.39
CA ILE A 88 3.85 2.55 10.59
C ILE A 88 5.10 1.73 10.95
N GLY A 89 6.12 2.38 11.47
CA GLY A 89 7.36 1.75 11.94
C GLY A 89 8.51 2.74 12.02
N ASP A 90 9.66 2.30 12.51
CA ASP A 90 10.86 3.11 12.67
C ASP A 90 11.49 3.51 11.33
N ARG A 91 12.49 4.38 11.39
CA ARG A 91 13.27 4.75 10.19
C ARG A 91 13.87 3.53 9.52
N GLN A 92 13.88 3.53 8.18
CA GLN A 92 14.52 2.49 7.35
C GLN A 92 13.93 1.08 7.48
N THR A 93 12.74 0.91 8.03
CA THR A 93 12.04 -0.39 8.10
C THR A 93 11.34 -0.81 6.79
N GLY A 94 11.42 0.00 5.74
CA GLY A 94 10.81 -0.33 4.43
C GLY A 94 9.45 0.31 4.17
N LYS A 95 8.95 1.25 5.00
CA LYS A 95 7.65 1.91 4.82
C LYS A 95 7.43 2.48 3.42
N THR A 96 8.38 3.29 2.95
CA THR A 96 8.34 3.89 1.61
C THR A 96 8.40 2.81 0.51
N ALA A 97 9.18 1.73 0.71
CA ALA A 97 9.26 0.63 -0.27
C ALA A 97 7.91 -0.06 -0.46
N VAL A 98 7.21 -0.38 0.63
CA VAL A 98 5.84 -0.95 0.59
C VAL A 98 4.89 -0.05 -0.21
N ALA A 99 4.95 1.26 0.01
CA ALA A 99 4.11 2.21 -0.72
C ALA A 99 4.47 2.27 -2.22
N ILE A 100 5.76 2.28 -2.56
CA ILE A 100 6.23 2.30 -3.95
C ILE A 100 5.88 0.99 -4.68
N ASP A 101 6.06 -0.16 -4.04
CA ASP A 101 5.65 -1.46 -4.60
C ASP A 101 4.15 -1.48 -4.89
N THR A 102 3.35 -0.94 -3.96
CA THR A 102 1.91 -0.81 -4.16
C THR A 102 1.59 0.06 -5.39
N ILE A 103 2.28 1.19 -5.59
CA ILE A 103 2.12 2.05 -6.77
C ILE A 103 2.53 1.32 -8.04
N ILE A 104 3.69 0.64 -8.04
CA ILE A 104 4.19 -0.12 -9.20
C ILE A 104 3.19 -1.18 -9.62
N ASN A 105 2.51 -1.81 -8.67
CA ASN A 105 1.54 -2.87 -8.95
C ASN A 105 0.21 -2.37 -9.57
N GLN A 106 -0.07 -1.06 -9.55
CA GLN A 106 -1.32 -0.51 -10.08
C GLN A 106 -1.32 -0.31 -11.61
N LYS A 107 -0.38 -0.92 -12.34
CA LYS A 107 -0.30 -0.80 -13.80
C LYS A 107 -1.64 -1.19 -14.46
N PRO A 108 -2.14 -0.39 -15.41
CA PRO A 108 -3.32 -0.78 -16.20
C PRO A 108 -3.08 -2.09 -16.93
N ALA A 109 -4.09 -2.96 -17.00
CA ALA A 109 -4.00 -4.18 -17.79
C ALA A 109 -3.95 -3.82 -19.28
N HIS A 110 -2.95 -4.34 -20.01
CA HIS A 110 -2.63 -3.97 -21.40
C HIS A 110 -3.77 -4.16 -22.43
N ASN A 111 -4.85 -4.90 -22.08
CA ASN A 111 -5.88 -5.31 -23.03
C ASN A 111 -7.30 -4.84 -22.69
N SER A 112 -7.49 -3.86 -21.81
CA SER A 112 -8.83 -3.45 -21.39
C SER A 112 -9.11 -1.97 -21.65
N SER A 113 -9.06 -1.58 -22.93
CA SER A 113 -9.31 -0.21 -23.38
C SER A 113 -10.76 0.28 -23.17
N ASN A 114 -11.72 -0.60 -22.88
CA ASN A 114 -13.14 -0.26 -22.88
C ASN A 114 -13.98 -0.69 -21.67
N SER A 115 -13.39 -1.25 -20.61
CA SER A 115 -14.14 -1.58 -19.39
C SER A 115 -13.70 -0.71 -18.21
N GLU A 116 -14.62 -0.31 -17.34
CA GLU A 116 -14.32 0.40 -16.09
C GLU A 116 -13.28 -0.33 -15.26
N ALA A 117 -13.28 -1.67 -15.28
CA ALA A 117 -12.29 -2.52 -14.61
C ALA A 117 -10.88 -2.45 -15.22
N GLY A 118 -10.71 -1.89 -16.43
CA GLY A 118 -9.44 -1.83 -17.16
C GLY A 118 -8.70 -0.52 -17.06
N ARG A 119 -9.30 0.52 -16.46
CA ARG A 119 -8.69 1.86 -16.42
C ARG A 119 -7.53 2.00 -15.42
N GLY A 120 -7.21 0.98 -14.65
CA GLY A 120 -6.15 1.05 -13.64
C GLY A 120 -6.46 2.04 -12.50
N VAL A 121 -5.64 2.01 -11.46
CA VAL A 121 -5.74 2.94 -10.33
C VAL A 121 -4.80 4.12 -10.59
N ILE A 122 -5.28 5.35 -10.42
CA ILE A 122 -4.43 6.53 -10.45
C ILE A 122 -3.74 6.66 -9.10
N CYS A 123 -2.41 6.81 -9.12
CA CYS A 123 -1.62 6.92 -7.93
C CYS A 123 -1.17 8.36 -7.70
N ILE A 124 -1.18 8.80 -6.44
CA ILE A 124 -0.66 10.10 -6.02
C ILE A 124 0.32 9.85 -4.89
N TYR A 125 1.58 10.18 -5.12
CA TYR A 125 2.60 10.12 -4.08
C TYR A 125 2.88 11.51 -3.55
N VAL A 126 2.60 11.73 -2.28
CA VAL A 126 2.79 13.02 -1.61
C VAL A 126 4.02 12.94 -0.70
N ALA A 127 5.12 13.56 -1.12
CA ALA A 127 6.34 13.70 -0.33
C ALA A 127 6.26 14.94 0.57
N VAL A 128 6.26 14.73 1.89
CA VAL A 128 6.16 15.81 2.88
C VAL A 128 7.46 15.93 3.66
N GLY A 129 8.15 17.06 3.55
CA GLY A 129 9.40 17.33 4.24
C GLY A 129 10.51 16.32 3.93
N GLN A 130 10.49 15.71 2.75
CA GLN A 130 11.49 14.76 2.30
C GLN A 130 12.68 15.46 1.66
N LYS A 131 13.88 14.84 1.76
CA LYS A 131 15.06 15.33 1.04
C LYS A 131 14.83 15.18 -0.48
N GLU A 132 15.18 16.19 -1.25
CA GLU A 132 15.03 16.19 -2.71
C GLU A 132 15.73 14.99 -3.37
N SER A 133 16.92 14.61 -2.88
CA SER A 133 17.64 13.44 -3.36
C SER A 133 16.89 12.12 -3.14
N LYS A 134 16.10 12.01 -2.06
CA LYS A 134 15.22 10.84 -1.82
C LYS A 134 14.05 10.84 -2.82
N VAL A 135 13.43 12.00 -3.00
CA VAL A 135 12.31 12.14 -3.96
C VAL A 135 12.77 11.83 -5.38
N ALA A 136 13.92 12.37 -5.80
CA ALA A 136 14.49 12.09 -7.13
C ALA A 136 14.72 10.58 -7.35
N ARG A 137 15.23 9.86 -6.33
CA ARG A 137 15.40 8.40 -6.40
C ARG A 137 14.06 7.66 -6.53
N ILE A 138 13.03 8.09 -5.81
CA ILE A 138 11.69 7.51 -5.91
C ILE A 138 11.10 7.72 -7.31
N VAL A 139 11.20 8.94 -7.84
CA VAL A 139 10.73 9.26 -9.20
C VAL A 139 11.46 8.39 -10.23
N ALA A 140 12.79 8.28 -10.13
CA ALA A 140 13.58 7.44 -11.03
C ALA A 140 13.17 5.96 -10.96
N GLU A 141 12.87 5.44 -9.76
CA GLU A 141 12.40 4.05 -9.60
C GLU A 141 10.99 3.85 -10.19
N LEU A 142 10.09 4.82 -10.00
CA LEU A 142 8.76 4.80 -10.62
C LEU A 142 8.86 4.90 -12.17
N GLU A 143 9.76 5.72 -12.71
CA GLU A 143 10.01 5.82 -14.15
C GLU A 143 10.57 4.51 -14.72
N LYS A 144 11.58 3.94 -14.08
CA LYS A 144 12.20 2.65 -14.46
C LYS A 144 11.17 1.53 -14.55
N ASN A 145 10.22 1.49 -13.61
CA ASN A 145 9.14 0.50 -13.58
C ASN A 145 7.93 0.91 -14.46
N GLY A 146 7.97 2.05 -15.13
CA GLY A 146 6.88 2.55 -15.98
C GLY A 146 5.65 3.00 -15.18
N ALA A 147 5.78 3.18 -13.87
CA ALA A 147 4.68 3.54 -12.98
C ALA A 147 4.31 5.04 -13.04
N MET A 148 5.22 5.90 -13.52
CA MET A 148 4.90 7.32 -13.73
C MET A 148 3.74 7.53 -14.73
N LYS A 149 3.44 6.56 -15.59
CA LYS A 149 2.31 6.63 -16.54
C LYS A 149 0.93 6.68 -15.87
N HIS A 150 0.84 6.36 -14.59
CA HIS A 150 -0.39 6.40 -13.80
C HIS A 150 -0.17 7.09 -12.45
N THR A 151 0.94 7.81 -12.27
CA THR A 151 1.31 8.42 -10.98
C THR A 151 1.51 9.92 -11.13
N ILE A 152 1.04 10.67 -10.13
CA ILE A 152 1.31 12.10 -9.92
C ILE A 152 2.15 12.20 -8.64
N VAL A 153 3.22 12.98 -8.67
CA VAL A 153 4.09 13.19 -7.51
C VAL A 153 3.93 14.63 -7.02
N VAL A 154 3.49 14.80 -5.77
CA VAL A 154 3.37 16.11 -5.10
C VAL A 154 4.50 16.24 -4.10
N VAL A 155 5.32 17.27 -4.20
CA VAL A 155 6.53 17.43 -3.39
C VAL A 155 6.51 18.73 -2.61
N ALA A 156 6.60 18.61 -1.29
CA ALA A 156 7.04 19.66 -0.39
C ALA A 156 8.39 19.21 0.21
N GLY A 157 9.48 19.80 -0.27
CA GLY A 157 10.84 19.42 0.12
C GLY A 157 11.17 19.81 1.57
N ALA A 158 12.28 19.27 2.08
CA ALA A 158 12.74 19.60 3.43
C ALA A 158 13.27 21.05 3.54
N SER A 159 13.63 21.68 2.42
CA SER A 159 14.06 23.07 2.31
C SER A 159 12.92 24.06 2.11
N ASP A 160 11.70 23.56 1.81
CA ASP A 160 10.54 24.40 1.56
C ASP A 160 9.97 24.97 2.87
N PRO A 161 9.28 26.12 2.79
CA PRO A 161 8.56 26.68 3.94
C PRO A 161 7.56 25.68 4.53
N ALA A 162 7.42 25.67 5.87
CA ALA A 162 6.51 24.77 6.58
C ALA A 162 5.04 24.86 6.07
N ALA A 163 4.63 26.00 5.55
CA ALA A 163 3.33 26.18 4.94
C ALA A 163 3.10 25.27 3.73
N LEU A 164 4.11 25.01 2.89
CA LEU A 164 4.00 24.07 1.78
C LEU A 164 3.89 22.63 2.27
N SER A 165 4.69 22.24 3.27
CA SER A 165 4.57 20.92 3.90
C SER A 165 3.19 20.72 4.57
N PHE A 166 2.60 21.78 5.13
CA PHE A 166 1.25 21.74 5.71
C PHE A 166 0.17 21.51 4.64
N ILE A 167 0.23 22.19 3.50
CA ILE A 167 -0.81 22.05 2.46
C ILE A 167 -0.63 20.84 1.54
N ALA A 168 0.57 20.26 1.46
CA ALA A 168 0.89 19.18 0.51
C ALA A 168 -0.06 17.97 0.58
N PRO A 169 -0.39 17.39 1.77
CA PRO A 169 -1.33 16.28 1.85
C PRO A 169 -2.73 16.66 1.36
N TYR A 170 -3.19 17.85 1.66
CA TYR A 170 -4.50 18.34 1.22
C TYR A 170 -4.56 18.57 -0.29
N ALA A 171 -3.47 19.09 -0.88
CA ALA A 171 -3.36 19.25 -2.33
C ALA A 171 -3.38 17.90 -3.04
N GLY A 172 -2.61 16.91 -2.57
CA GLY A 172 -2.64 15.54 -3.10
C GLY A 172 -4.01 14.90 -2.97
N CYS A 173 -4.68 15.09 -1.84
CA CYS A 173 -6.06 14.62 -1.64
C CYS A 173 -7.04 15.26 -2.63
N ALA A 174 -6.99 16.58 -2.81
CA ALA A 174 -7.86 17.30 -3.73
C ALA A 174 -7.67 16.86 -5.19
N ILE A 175 -6.44 16.60 -5.62
CA ILE A 175 -6.14 16.02 -6.93
C ILE A 175 -6.77 14.61 -7.03
N GLY A 176 -6.66 13.79 -5.99
CA GLY A 176 -7.28 12.46 -5.96
C GLY A 176 -8.80 12.51 -6.02
N GLU A 177 -9.43 13.42 -5.31
CA GLU A 177 -10.88 13.61 -5.34
C GLU A 177 -11.40 13.99 -6.73
N TYR A 178 -10.64 14.76 -7.51
CA TYR A 178 -11.02 15.07 -8.88
C TYR A 178 -11.23 13.79 -9.71
N PHE A 179 -10.37 12.81 -9.59
CA PHE A 179 -10.50 11.54 -10.30
C PHE A 179 -11.56 10.64 -9.66
N MET A 180 -11.67 10.62 -8.34
CA MET A 180 -12.72 9.89 -7.62
C MET A 180 -14.12 10.38 -8.01
N ASP A 181 -14.33 11.69 -8.11
CA ASP A 181 -15.60 12.31 -8.52
C ASP A 181 -15.96 11.97 -9.98
N GLN A 182 -15.00 11.49 -10.79
CA GLN A 182 -15.21 10.97 -12.16
C GLN A 182 -15.43 9.44 -12.19
N GLY A 183 -15.66 8.80 -11.06
CA GLY A 183 -15.87 7.35 -10.96
C GLY A 183 -14.59 6.53 -11.05
N ARG A 184 -13.40 7.14 -10.94
CA ARG A 184 -12.12 6.41 -10.99
C ARG A 184 -11.66 5.97 -9.61
N ASP A 185 -10.85 4.91 -9.59
CA ASP A 185 -10.18 4.47 -8.38
C ASP A 185 -8.82 5.16 -8.25
N VAL A 186 -8.55 5.68 -7.06
CA VAL A 186 -7.35 6.45 -6.73
C VAL A 186 -6.66 5.86 -5.52
N LEU A 187 -5.33 5.85 -5.54
CA LEU A 187 -4.47 5.57 -4.41
C LEU A 187 -3.68 6.83 -4.07
N VAL A 188 -3.76 7.30 -2.85
CA VAL A 188 -2.92 8.39 -2.34
C VAL A 188 -2.00 7.89 -1.23
N VAL A 189 -0.71 8.15 -1.36
CA VAL A 189 0.32 7.86 -0.35
C VAL A 189 0.79 9.17 0.27
N TYR A 190 0.82 9.25 1.59
CA TYR A 190 1.34 10.42 2.32
C TYR A 190 2.64 10.05 3.04
N ASP A 191 3.80 10.38 2.46
CA ASP A 191 5.12 10.08 3.00
C ASP A 191 5.84 11.37 3.48
N ASP A 192 5.72 11.79 4.76
CA ASP A 192 4.97 11.16 5.86
C ASP A 192 4.13 12.18 6.64
N LEU A 193 3.13 11.68 7.34
CA LEU A 193 2.25 12.53 8.17
C LEU A 193 2.90 12.93 9.51
N SER A 194 3.99 12.31 9.95
CA SER A 194 4.77 12.79 11.09
C SER A 194 5.36 14.17 10.82
N LYS A 195 5.96 14.35 9.63
CA LYS A 195 6.48 15.66 9.19
C LYS A 195 5.37 16.67 8.91
N HIS A 196 4.22 16.21 8.42
CA HIS A 196 3.04 17.04 8.30
C HIS A 196 2.61 17.64 9.67
N ALA A 197 2.58 16.80 10.71
CA ALA A 197 2.30 17.25 12.07
C ALA A 197 3.35 18.25 12.58
N TRP A 198 4.64 18.01 12.28
CA TRP A 198 5.71 18.95 12.67
C TRP A 198 5.58 20.30 11.97
N ALA A 199 5.25 20.31 10.69
CA ALA A 199 5.01 21.55 9.94
C ALA A 199 3.81 22.31 10.54
N TYR A 200 2.73 21.63 10.88
CA TYR A 200 1.57 22.25 11.53
C TYR A 200 1.89 22.80 12.90
N ARG A 201 2.66 22.08 13.72
CA ARG A 201 3.17 22.56 15.00
C ARG A 201 3.98 23.85 14.84
N GLN A 202 4.92 23.86 13.87
CA GLN A 202 5.75 25.02 13.58
C GLN A 202 4.90 26.23 13.19
N VAL A 203 3.97 26.09 12.26
CA VAL A 203 3.07 27.17 11.82
C VAL A 203 2.22 27.66 12.99
N SER A 204 1.68 26.77 13.82
CA SER A 204 0.84 27.12 14.97
C SER A 204 1.60 27.89 16.03
N LEU A 205 2.86 27.51 16.32
CA LEU A 205 3.72 28.23 17.26
C LEU A 205 4.10 29.63 16.73
N LEU A 206 4.39 29.76 15.44
CA LEU A 206 4.64 31.06 14.81
C LEU A 206 3.41 31.99 14.88
N LEU A 207 2.21 31.42 14.79
CA LEU A 207 0.95 32.13 14.97
C LEU A 207 0.58 32.38 16.45
N LYS A 208 1.47 32.03 17.38
CA LYS A 208 1.27 32.19 18.84
C LYS A 208 0.02 31.48 19.36
N ARG A 209 -0.38 30.36 18.74
CA ARG A 209 -1.44 29.52 19.27
C ARG A 209 -0.94 28.80 20.54
N PRO A 210 -1.76 28.67 21.60
CA PRO A 210 -1.33 28.01 22.83
C PRO A 210 -0.95 26.54 22.56
N PRO A 211 0.26 26.10 22.96
CA PRO A 211 0.68 24.73 22.78
C PRO A 211 0.01 23.77 23.78
N GLY A 212 -0.33 22.58 23.34
CA GLY A 212 -0.74 21.45 24.16
C GLY A 212 0.37 20.41 24.35
N ARG A 213 0.01 19.11 24.40
CA ARG A 213 0.94 17.99 24.55
C ARG A 213 2.01 18.02 23.44
N GLU A 214 3.27 17.84 23.80
CA GLU A 214 4.43 17.87 22.90
C GLU A 214 4.51 19.14 22.02
N ALA A 215 4.00 20.26 22.55
CA ALA A 215 3.88 21.55 21.86
C ALA A 215 3.01 21.54 20.57
N TYR A 216 2.21 20.51 20.36
CA TYR A 216 1.21 20.50 19.30
C TYR A 216 0.00 21.38 19.68
N PRO A 217 -0.67 22.01 18.72
CA PRO A 217 -1.92 22.72 18.97
C PRO A 217 -3.04 21.74 19.33
N GLY A 218 -4.06 22.19 20.05
CA GLY A 218 -5.16 21.35 20.54
C GLY A 218 -5.98 20.67 19.44
N ASP A 219 -5.93 21.16 18.21
CA ASP A 219 -6.62 20.62 17.04
C ASP A 219 -5.78 19.68 16.17
N ILE A 220 -4.66 19.16 16.71
CA ILE A 220 -3.76 18.28 15.96
C ILE A 220 -4.44 16.97 15.48
N PHE A 221 -5.39 16.43 16.24
CA PHE A 221 -6.19 15.29 15.81
C PHE A 221 -7.00 15.63 14.56
N TYR A 222 -7.62 16.79 14.54
CA TYR A 222 -8.45 17.27 13.43
C TYR A 222 -7.62 17.50 12.16
N LEU A 223 -6.34 17.85 12.28
CA LEU A 223 -5.42 17.96 11.14
C LEU A 223 -5.44 16.69 10.27
N HIS A 224 -5.29 15.52 10.88
CA HIS A 224 -5.24 14.25 10.15
C HIS A 224 -6.63 13.66 9.89
N SER A 225 -7.60 13.82 10.82
CA SER A 225 -8.93 13.26 10.65
C SER A 225 -9.68 13.90 9.49
N ARG A 226 -9.65 15.23 9.34
CA ARG A 226 -10.29 15.94 8.21
C ARG A 226 -9.65 15.62 6.86
N LEU A 227 -8.35 15.22 6.84
CA LEU A 227 -7.67 14.75 5.64
C LEU A 227 -8.08 13.32 5.29
N LEU A 228 -7.93 12.40 6.24
CA LEU A 228 -8.09 10.97 6.01
C LEU A 228 -9.55 10.55 5.83
N GLU A 229 -10.50 11.25 6.46
CA GLU A 229 -11.93 11.01 6.26
C GLU A 229 -12.41 11.31 4.82
N ARG A 230 -11.66 12.05 4.03
CA ARG A 230 -11.94 12.28 2.60
C ARG A 230 -11.72 11.03 1.75
N SER A 231 -10.94 10.07 2.25
CA SER A 231 -10.75 8.75 1.61
C SER A 231 -11.96 7.86 1.86
N ALA A 232 -12.58 7.41 0.77
CA ALA A 232 -13.80 6.62 0.82
C ALA A 232 -14.03 5.84 -0.49
N LYS A 233 -14.91 4.86 -0.46
CA LYS A 233 -15.57 4.29 -1.63
C LYS A 233 -16.92 4.99 -1.78
N LEU A 234 -17.12 5.67 -2.89
CA LEU A 234 -18.40 6.30 -3.20
C LEU A 234 -19.40 5.26 -3.69
N SER A 235 -20.67 5.46 -3.33
CA SER A 235 -21.77 4.65 -3.89
C SER A 235 -21.97 4.94 -5.37
N LYS A 236 -22.63 4.04 -6.07
CA LYS A 236 -22.88 4.18 -7.52
C LYS A 236 -23.64 5.45 -7.89
N ASP A 237 -24.54 5.89 -7.02
CA ASP A 237 -25.33 7.12 -7.21
C ASP A 237 -24.45 8.38 -7.18
N PHE A 238 -23.26 8.28 -6.59
CA PHE A 238 -22.26 9.35 -6.51
C PHE A 238 -21.00 9.06 -7.35
N GLY A 239 -21.15 8.29 -8.43
CA GLY A 239 -20.10 8.02 -9.42
C GLY A 239 -19.30 6.74 -9.18
N GLY A 240 -19.42 6.09 -8.01
CA GLY A 240 -18.79 4.79 -7.74
C GLY A 240 -17.26 4.79 -7.67
N GLY A 241 -16.61 5.95 -7.69
CA GLY A 241 -15.14 6.06 -7.55
C GLY A 241 -14.65 5.73 -6.15
N SER A 242 -13.34 5.60 -5.99
CA SER A 242 -12.71 5.41 -4.68
C SER A 242 -11.43 6.21 -4.51
N LEU A 243 -11.16 6.63 -3.28
CA LEU A 243 -9.90 7.22 -2.85
C LEU A 243 -9.37 6.40 -1.67
N THR A 244 -8.32 5.60 -1.93
CA THR A 244 -7.64 4.79 -0.92
C THR A 244 -6.46 5.57 -0.38
N ALA A 245 -6.28 5.65 0.94
CA ALA A 245 -5.17 6.35 1.56
C ALA A 245 -4.18 5.37 2.21
N LEU A 246 -2.90 5.56 1.93
CA LEU A 246 -1.78 4.94 2.63
C LEU A 246 -0.97 6.04 3.34
N PRO A 247 -1.39 6.52 4.51
CA PRO A 247 -0.57 7.39 5.33
C PRO A 247 0.62 6.63 5.89
N ILE A 248 1.78 7.30 5.95
CA ILE A 248 2.99 6.79 6.57
C ILE A 248 3.24 7.58 7.85
N ILE A 249 3.51 6.86 8.95
CA ILE A 249 3.94 7.43 10.23
C ILE A 249 5.29 6.82 10.60
N GLU A 250 6.20 7.68 11.06
CA GLU A 250 7.48 7.28 11.61
C GLU A 250 7.40 7.19 13.13
N THR A 251 7.77 6.02 13.69
CA THR A 251 7.97 5.81 15.12
C THR A 251 9.42 5.99 15.51
N GLN A 252 9.68 6.09 16.81
CA GLN A 252 11.00 6.05 17.42
C GLN A 252 11.05 4.89 18.40
N ALA A 253 12.03 4.00 18.24
CA ALA A 253 12.20 2.80 19.05
C ALA A 253 10.95 1.91 19.15
N GLY A 254 10.16 1.85 18.05
CA GLY A 254 8.93 1.05 18.01
C GLY A 254 7.75 1.60 18.82
N ASP A 255 7.85 2.81 19.40
CA ASP A 255 6.79 3.36 20.24
C ASP A 255 5.57 3.79 19.43
N VAL A 256 4.58 2.89 19.38
CA VAL A 256 3.26 3.14 18.77
C VAL A 256 2.32 3.91 19.69
N SER A 257 2.67 4.06 20.98
CA SER A 257 1.89 4.78 21.97
C SER A 257 2.14 6.30 21.99
N ALA A 258 3.12 6.77 21.22
CA ALA A 258 3.41 8.17 21.04
C ALA A 258 2.19 8.95 20.49
N TYR A 259 2.17 10.26 20.69
CA TYR A 259 0.98 11.07 20.48
C TYR A 259 0.44 11.06 19.05
N ILE A 260 1.30 11.29 18.05
CA ILE A 260 0.88 11.30 16.64
C ILE A 260 0.54 9.89 16.12
N PRO A 261 1.36 8.84 16.37
CA PRO A 261 1.00 7.46 16.04
C PRO A 261 -0.38 7.05 16.54
N THR A 262 -0.66 7.26 17.82
CA THR A 262 -1.96 6.91 18.46
C THR A 262 -3.13 7.61 17.77
N ASN A 263 -3.00 8.90 17.46
CA ASN A 263 -4.03 9.66 16.76
C ASN A 263 -4.33 9.05 15.38
N VAL A 264 -3.29 8.75 14.58
CA VAL A 264 -3.48 8.25 13.21
C VAL A 264 -3.99 6.80 13.21
N ILE A 265 -3.54 5.94 14.13
CA ILE A 265 -4.07 4.58 14.31
C ILE A 265 -5.59 4.63 14.57
N SER A 266 -6.06 5.60 15.37
CA SER A 266 -7.49 5.72 15.68
C SER A 266 -8.34 6.20 14.52
N ILE A 267 -7.76 6.99 13.60
CA ILE A 267 -8.45 7.55 12.42
C ILE A 267 -8.52 6.52 11.27
N THR A 268 -7.53 5.64 11.16
CA THR A 268 -7.39 4.69 10.05
C THR A 268 -8.20 3.40 10.25
N ASP A 269 -8.43 2.67 9.16
CA ASP A 269 -9.18 1.40 9.15
C ASP A 269 -8.27 0.20 9.42
N GLY A 270 -7.05 0.43 9.87
CA GLY A 270 -6.04 -0.55 10.19
C GLY A 270 -4.63 -0.01 10.03
N GLN A 271 -3.65 -0.87 10.32
CA GLN A 271 -2.23 -0.52 10.21
C GLN A 271 -1.38 -1.72 9.79
N ILE A 272 -0.39 -1.43 8.96
CA ILE A 272 0.73 -2.29 8.60
C ILE A 272 1.91 -1.86 9.47
N TYR A 273 2.23 -2.65 10.50
CA TYR A 273 3.34 -2.37 11.41
C TYR A 273 4.63 -3.04 10.92
N LEU A 274 5.64 -2.24 10.60
CA LEU A 274 6.96 -2.70 10.18
C LEU A 274 7.94 -2.60 11.36
N GLU A 275 8.47 -3.74 11.79
CA GLU A 275 9.30 -3.90 12.97
C GLU A 275 10.78 -3.93 12.62
N SER A 276 11.60 -3.17 13.36
CA SER A 276 13.05 -3.07 13.13
C SER A 276 13.76 -4.40 13.33
N ASP A 277 13.39 -5.18 14.35
CA ASP A 277 14.02 -6.46 14.65
C ASP A 277 13.84 -7.47 13.53
N LEU A 278 12.65 -7.51 12.93
CA LEU A 278 12.38 -8.36 11.76
C LEU A 278 13.20 -7.92 10.55
N PHE A 279 13.32 -6.61 10.36
CA PHE A 279 14.11 -6.05 9.26
C PHE A 279 15.59 -6.45 9.36
N TYR A 280 16.18 -6.33 10.56
CA TYR A 280 17.57 -6.72 10.80
C TYR A 280 17.79 -8.24 10.75
N LYS A 281 16.78 -9.04 11.07
CA LYS A 281 16.78 -10.50 10.86
C LYS A 281 16.65 -10.90 9.38
N GLY A 282 16.57 -9.94 8.46
CA GLY A 282 16.44 -10.21 7.02
C GLY A 282 15.04 -10.61 6.56
N ILE A 283 14.02 -10.44 7.40
CA ILE A 283 12.62 -10.67 7.02
C ILE A 283 12.10 -9.39 6.33
N ARG A 284 11.84 -9.47 5.05
CA ARG A 284 11.40 -8.34 4.23
C ARG A 284 10.24 -8.74 3.33
N PRO A 285 9.08 -8.04 3.42
CA PRO A 285 8.81 -6.92 4.33
C PRO A 285 8.85 -7.31 5.80
N ALA A 286 9.28 -6.36 6.64
CA ALA A 286 9.45 -6.58 8.08
C ALA A 286 8.10 -6.50 8.83
N LEU A 287 7.08 -7.18 8.30
CA LEU A 287 5.71 -7.12 8.77
C LEU A 287 5.52 -7.87 10.08
N ASN A 288 5.12 -7.15 11.12
CA ASN A 288 4.64 -7.79 12.35
C ASN A 288 3.16 -8.12 12.21
N VAL A 289 2.85 -9.41 12.03
CA VAL A 289 1.48 -9.90 11.81
C VAL A 289 0.59 -9.73 13.05
N GLY A 290 1.16 -9.77 14.25
CA GLY A 290 0.43 -9.62 15.52
C GLY A 290 -0.10 -8.20 15.72
N LEU A 291 0.74 -7.18 15.45
CA LEU A 291 0.41 -5.76 15.63
C LEU A 291 -0.27 -5.14 14.41
N SER A 292 -0.21 -5.80 13.27
CA SER A 292 -0.85 -5.32 12.04
C SER A 292 -2.30 -5.78 11.96
N VAL A 293 -3.18 -4.88 11.51
CA VAL A 293 -4.64 -5.12 11.47
C VAL A 293 -5.24 -4.48 10.24
N SER A 294 -6.11 -5.19 9.53
CA SER A 294 -7.05 -4.59 8.56
C SER A 294 -8.49 -4.78 9.06
N ARG A 295 -9.21 -3.68 9.30
CA ARG A 295 -10.61 -3.75 9.74
C ARG A 295 -11.55 -4.17 8.61
N VAL A 296 -11.15 -4.00 7.35
CA VAL A 296 -11.88 -4.50 6.18
C VAL A 296 -11.63 -6.01 6.01
N GLY A 297 -10.40 -6.44 6.22
CA GLY A 297 -10.00 -7.83 6.25
C GLY A 297 -10.36 -8.58 4.94
N SER A 298 -10.82 -9.81 5.07
CA SER A 298 -11.11 -10.70 3.94
C SER A 298 -12.23 -10.22 2.99
N ALA A 299 -12.98 -9.16 3.34
CA ALA A 299 -13.91 -8.52 2.41
C ALA A 299 -13.17 -7.85 1.23
N ALA A 300 -11.90 -7.45 1.46
CA ALA A 300 -11.01 -6.88 0.45
C ALA A 300 -10.11 -7.94 -0.23
N GLN A 301 -10.48 -9.21 -0.21
CA GLN A 301 -9.76 -10.28 -0.90
C GLN A 301 -10.62 -10.90 -2.01
N THR A 302 -9.95 -11.39 -3.05
CA THR A 302 -10.61 -12.30 -4.01
C THR A 302 -10.95 -13.61 -3.30
N LYS A 303 -11.98 -14.32 -3.77
CA LYS A 303 -12.34 -15.63 -3.19
C LYS A 303 -11.18 -16.62 -3.26
N ALA A 304 -10.36 -16.56 -4.32
CA ALA A 304 -9.17 -17.39 -4.47
C ALA A 304 -8.15 -17.11 -3.35
N MET A 305 -7.80 -15.83 -3.13
CA MET A 305 -6.88 -15.45 -2.06
C MET A 305 -7.44 -15.82 -0.67
N LYS A 306 -8.71 -15.53 -0.42
CA LYS A 306 -9.36 -15.88 0.84
C LYS A 306 -9.29 -17.38 1.16
N LYS A 307 -9.41 -18.25 0.13
CA LYS A 307 -9.33 -19.70 0.30
C LYS A 307 -7.94 -20.15 0.72
N VAL A 308 -6.88 -19.61 0.12
CA VAL A 308 -5.50 -20.03 0.41
C VAL A 308 -4.91 -19.32 1.64
N ALA A 309 -5.32 -18.10 1.94
CA ALA A 309 -4.76 -17.30 3.02
C ALA A 309 -5.56 -17.38 4.34
N GLY A 310 -6.72 -18.02 4.35
CA GLY A 310 -7.68 -17.95 5.46
C GLY A 310 -7.13 -18.36 6.83
N LYS A 311 -6.17 -19.28 6.88
CA LYS A 311 -5.53 -19.74 8.13
C LYS A 311 -4.14 -19.15 8.36
N LEU A 312 -3.56 -18.51 7.33
CA LEU A 312 -2.16 -18.09 7.33
C LEU A 312 -1.81 -17.16 8.50
N ARG A 313 -2.72 -16.24 8.84
CA ARG A 313 -2.52 -15.33 9.97
C ARG A 313 -2.45 -16.06 11.31
N LEU A 314 -3.33 -17.04 11.51
CA LEU A 314 -3.35 -17.85 12.73
C LEU A 314 -2.08 -18.71 12.84
N ASP A 315 -1.70 -19.36 11.73
CA ASP A 315 -0.51 -20.20 11.66
C ASP A 315 0.76 -19.39 11.98
N LEU A 316 0.87 -18.17 11.45
CA LEU A 316 1.98 -17.25 11.74
C LEU A 316 2.00 -16.77 13.21
N ALA A 317 0.84 -16.49 13.81
CA ALA A 317 0.76 -16.10 15.21
C ALA A 317 1.20 -17.26 16.12
N GLN A 318 0.71 -18.48 15.88
CA GLN A 318 1.14 -19.68 16.60
C GLN A 318 2.63 -19.96 16.42
N PHE A 319 3.15 -19.83 15.20
CA PHE A 319 4.58 -19.99 14.96
C PHE A 319 5.42 -19.03 15.79
N ARG A 320 5.03 -17.74 15.91
CA ARG A 320 5.75 -16.76 16.72
C ARG A 320 5.80 -17.12 18.19
N GLU A 321 4.69 -17.60 18.73
CA GLU A 321 4.62 -18.06 20.12
C GLU A 321 5.53 -19.28 20.35
N LEU A 322 5.48 -20.25 19.45
CA LEU A 322 6.32 -21.45 19.52
C LEU A 322 7.80 -21.15 19.29
N GLU A 323 8.15 -20.24 18.37
CA GLU A 323 9.53 -19.81 18.15
C GLU A 323 10.14 -19.16 19.40
N ALA A 324 9.36 -18.31 20.06
CA ALA A 324 9.79 -17.69 21.33
C ALA A 324 9.98 -18.74 22.42
N PHE A 325 9.07 -19.71 22.53
CA PHE A 325 9.17 -20.79 23.51
C PHE A 325 10.34 -21.74 23.23
N ALA A 326 10.58 -22.08 21.97
CA ALA A 326 11.69 -22.95 21.55
C ALA A 326 13.08 -22.42 21.89
N GLN A 327 13.24 -21.09 22.02
CA GLN A 327 14.51 -20.48 22.45
C GLN A 327 14.86 -20.80 23.90
N PHE A 328 13.89 -21.19 24.73
CA PHE A 328 14.09 -21.45 26.17
C PHE A 328 14.02 -22.94 26.55
N GLY A 329 13.65 -23.85 25.64
CA GLY A 329 13.45 -25.28 25.92
C GLY A 329 14.18 -26.20 24.96
N SER A 330 14.84 -27.25 25.48
CA SER A 330 15.61 -28.19 24.69
C SER A 330 14.85 -29.38 24.12
N ASP A 331 13.70 -29.74 24.71
CA ASP A 331 12.92 -30.92 24.33
C ASP A 331 11.55 -30.53 23.73
N LEU A 332 11.54 -30.36 22.41
CA LEU A 332 10.30 -30.17 21.65
C LEU A 332 9.80 -31.53 21.15
N ASP A 333 8.50 -31.80 21.32
CA ASP A 333 7.85 -32.94 20.71
C ASP A 333 7.84 -32.83 19.17
N GLU A 334 7.68 -33.95 18.49
CA GLU A 334 7.76 -34.02 17.00
C GLU A 334 6.69 -33.14 16.33
N ALA A 335 5.49 -33.06 16.93
CA ALA A 335 4.39 -32.25 16.38
C ALA A 335 4.73 -30.75 16.43
N THR A 336 5.24 -30.27 17.56
CA THR A 336 5.68 -28.89 17.75
C THR A 336 6.84 -28.54 16.83
N ARG A 337 7.80 -29.45 16.64
CA ARG A 337 8.91 -29.26 15.70
C ARG A 337 8.42 -29.08 14.26
N LYS A 338 7.52 -29.97 13.79
CA LYS A 338 6.91 -29.84 12.45
C LYS A 338 6.16 -28.52 12.27
N GLN A 339 5.49 -28.05 13.31
CA GLN A 339 4.76 -26.79 13.28
C GLN A 339 5.72 -25.57 13.17
N ILE A 340 6.84 -25.61 13.90
CA ILE A 340 7.90 -24.60 13.79
C ILE A 340 8.52 -24.59 12.40
N GLU A 341 8.88 -25.76 11.85
CA GLU A 341 9.46 -25.87 10.51
C GLU A 341 8.50 -25.33 9.42
N ARG A 342 7.20 -25.65 9.53
CA ARG A 342 6.19 -25.13 8.63
C ARG A 342 6.05 -23.61 8.75
N GLY A 343 6.12 -23.09 9.98
CA GLY A 343 6.12 -21.64 10.24
C GLY A 343 7.35 -20.93 9.62
N GLN A 344 8.52 -21.53 9.72
CA GLN A 344 9.76 -21.02 9.09
C GLN A 344 9.61 -20.97 7.57
N ARG A 345 9.10 -22.04 6.94
CA ARG A 345 8.80 -22.05 5.50
C ARG A 345 7.79 -21.00 5.11
N THR A 346 6.76 -20.78 5.94
CA THR A 346 5.77 -19.74 5.73
C THR A 346 6.42 -18.35 5.72
N VAL A 347 7.26 -18.05 6.70
CA VAL A 347 8.00 -16.78 6.76
C VAL A 347 8.89 -16.61 5.53
N GLU A 348 9.56 -17.69 5.10
CA GLU A 348 10.44 -17.64 3.92
C GLU A 348 9.67 -17.38 2.62
N VAL A 349 8.52 -18.03 2.42
CA VAL A 349 7.63 -17.77 1.27
C VAL A 349 7.12 -16.34 1.27
N LEU A 350 6.85 -15.75 2.44
CA LEU A 350 6.33 -14.38 2.52
C LEU A 350 7.40 -13.30 2.32
N LYS A 351 8.69 -13.64 2.33
CA LYS A 351 9.74 -12.70 1.93
C LYS A 351 9.61 -12.33 0.46
N GLN A 352 9.93 -11.10 0.14
CA GLN A 352 9.85 -10.56 -1.21
C GLN A 352 10.82 -9.40 -1.37
N ASP A 353 11.52 -9.36 -2.50
CA ASP A 353 12.44 -8.28 -2.83
C ASP A 353 11.69 -6.98 -3.14
N GLN A 354 12.34 -5.85 -2.92
CA GLN A 354 11.77 -4.52 -3.21
C GLN A 354 11.64 -4.31 -4.73
N TYR A 355 10.59 -3.62 -5.12
CA TYR A 355 10.29 -3.23 -6.51
C TYR A 355 9.98 -4.41 -7.44
N GLU A 356 9.63 -5.56 -6.85
CA GLU A 356 9.19 -6.76 -7.55
C GLU A 356 7.78 -7.20 -7.10
N PRO A 357 6.75 -6.37 -7.31
CA PRO A 357 5.39 -6.75 -6.94
C PRO A 357 4.92 -7.95 -7.76
N MET A 358 4.30 -8.91 -7.07
CA MET A 358 3.85 -10.18 -7.64
C MET A 358 2.36 -10.12 -8.01
N PRO A 359 1.96 -10.55 -9.23
CA PRO A 359 0.56 -10.68 -9.60
C PRO A 359 -0.22 -11.61 -8.68
N VAL A 360 -1.49 -11.31 -8.42
CA VAL A 360 -2.32 -12.06 -7.46
C VAL A 360 -2.46 -13.54 -7.82
N GLU A 361 -2.52 -13.88 -9.12
CA GLU A 361 -2.58 -15.25 -9.59
C GLU A 361 -1.35 -16.07 -9.19
N ASN A 362 -0.17 -15.44 -9.19
CA ASN A 362 1.09 -16.06 -8.75
C ASN A 362 1.13 -16.19 -7.22
N GLN A 363 0.68 -15.15 -6.50
CA GLN A 363 0.57 -15.22 -5.04
C GLN A 363 -0.35 -16.36 -4.61
N VAL A 364 -1.52 -16.51 -5.24
CA VAL A 364 -2.46 -17.61 -4.96
C VAL A 364 -1.82 -18.96 -5.22
N ALA A 365 -1.04 -19.11 -6.31
CA ALA A 365 -0.40 -20.38 -6.66
C ALA A 365 0.65 -20.81 -5.63
N ILE A 366 1.53 -19.90 -5.19
CA ILE A 366 2.55 -20.24 -4.18
C ILE A 366 1.95 -20.47 -2.80
N LEU A 367 0.96 -19.66 -2.40
CA LEU A 367 0.26 -19.84 -1.13
C LEU A 367 -0.56 -21.13 -1.11
N PHE A 368 -1.12 -21.55 -2.25
CA PHE A 368 -1.75 -22.85 -2.38
C PHE A 368 -0.74 -23.99 -2.16
N ALA A 369 0.44 -23.92 -2.75
CA ALA A 369 1.49 -24.92 -2.55
C ALA A 369 1.93 -24.98 -1.07
N LEU A 370 2.11 -23.81 -0.42
CA LEU A 370 2.48 -23.71 0.99
C LEU A 370 1.41 -24.32 1.90
N THR A 371 0.16 -23.88 1.77
CA THR A 371 -0.92 -24.24 2.72
C THR A 371 -1.37 -25.68 2.58
N ASN A 372 -1.14 -26.32 1.42
CA ASN A 372 -1.43 -27.74 1.20
C ASN A 372 -0.22 -28.67 1.46
N GLY A 373 0.88 -28.14 2.04
CA GLY A 373 2.03 -28.97 2.48
C GLY A 373 2.96 -29.43 1.36
N TYR A 374 2.86 -28.86 0.15
CA TYR A 374 3.75 -29.24 -0.96
C TYR A 374 5.20 -28.75 -0.78
N LEU A 375 5.44 -27.90 0.21
CA LEU A 375 6.77 -27.37 0.57
C LEU A 375 7.37 -28.04 1.81
N ASP A 376 6.66 -28.99 2.45
CA ASP A 376 7.08 -29.55 3.74
C ASP A 376 8.38 -30.37 3.66
N ASP A 377 8.72 -30.91 2.50
CA ASP A 377 9.96 -31.64 2.21
C ASP A 377 11.09 -30.78 1.64
N ILE A 378 10.84 -29.48 1.37
CA ILE A 378 11.85 -28.57 0.87
C ILE A 378 12.59 -27.92 2.06
N ALA A 379 13.93 -27.87 1.99
CA ALA A 379 14.72 -27.18 3.00
C ALA A 379 14.40 -25.68 3.02
N VAL A 380 14.36 -25.09 4.20
CA VAL A 380 14.03 -23.65 4.36
C VAL A 380 14.95 -22.75 3.53
N SER A 381 16.25 -23.11 3.42
CA SER A 381 17.23 -22.41 2.58
C SER A 381 16.90 -22.39 1.09
N ASP A 382 16.16 -23.36 0.61
CA ASP A 382 15.88 -23.58 -0.81
C ASP A 382 14.52 -23.05 -1.26
N ILE A 383 13.69 -22.62 -0.31
CA ILE A 383 12.34 -22.12 -0.58
C ILE A 383 12.32 -20.99 -1.61
N GLN A 384 13.21 -20.00 -1.50
CA GLN A 384 13.28 -18.88 -2.44
C GLN A 384 13.68 -19.32 -3.85
N LYS A 385 14.61 -20.27 -3.96
CA LYS A 385 15.01 -20.87 -5.24
C LYS A 385 13.83 -21.65 -5.85
N TRP A 386 13.20 -22.49 -5.04
CA TRP A 386 12.04 -23.30 -5.44
C TRP A 386 10.90 -22.40 -5.94
N GLU A 387 10.58 -21.32 -5.21
CA GLU A 387 9.54 -20.37 -5.60
C GLU A 387 9.82 -19.71 -6.95
N LYS A 388 11.06 -19.24 -7.19
CA LYS A 388 11.45 -18.61 -8.45
C LYS A 388 11.31 -19.58 -9.63
N GLU A 389 11.74 -20.82 -9.46
CA GLU A 389 11.62 -21.87 -10.49
C GLU A 389 10.15 -22.29 -10.69
N PHE A 390 9.38 -22.39 -9.62
CA PHE A 390 7.95 -22.66 -9.68
C PHE A 390 7.19 -21.59 -10.47
N HIS A 391 7.43 -20.32 -10.21
CA HIS A 391 6.80 -19.24 -10.96
C HIS A 391 7.21 -19.23 -12.43
N LYS A 392 8.46 -19.54 -12.73
CA LYS A 392 8.90 -19.72 -14.11
C LYS A 392 8.17 -20.86 -14.79
N TYR A 393 8.10 -22.02 -14.16
CA TYR A 393 7.36 -23.18 -14.67
C TYR A 393 5.87 -22.86 -14.91
N MET A 394 5.22 -22.22 -13.93
CA MET A 394 3.82 -21.83 -14.05
C MET A 394 3.59 -20.88 -15.22
N LYS A 395 4.49 -19.92 -15.44
CA LYS A 395 4.42 -18.97 -16.56
C LYS A 395 4.63 -19.66 -17.91
N ASP A 396 5.63 -20.53 -18.02
CA ASP A 396 6.06 -21.11 -19.29
C ASP A 396 5.19 -22.31 -19.70
N MET A 397 4.76 -23.16 -18.74
CA MET A 397 4.10 -24.44 -19.00
C MET A 397 2.62 -24.50 -18.57
N LYS A 398 2.19 -23.63 -17.66
CA LYS A 398 0.86 -23.65 -17.03
C LYS A 398 0.19 -22.26 -17.01
N SER A 399 0.47 -21.44 -18.00
CA SER A 399 -0.08 -20.09 -18.12
C SER A 399 -1.61 -20.05 -18.18
N ASP A 400 -2.25 -21.13 -18.65
CA ASP A 400 -3.69 -21.30 -18.65
C ASP A 400 -4.27 -21.38 -17.24
N VAL A 401 -3.58 -22.02 -16.29
CA VAL A 401 -4.00 -22.10 -14.88
C VAL A 401 -3.93 -20.73 -14.24
N LEU A 402 -2.83 -19.98 -14.44
CA LEU A 402 -2.71 -18.60 -13.93
C LEU A 402 -3.80 -17.70 -14.51
N ARG A 403 -4.08 -17.81 -15.82
CA ARG A 403 -5.16 -17.05 -16.47
C ARG A 403 -6.52 -17.37 -15.86
N LEU A 404 -6.82 -18.65 -15.60
CA LEU A 404 -8.08 -19.06 -14.96
C LEU A 404 -8.24 -18.46 -13.56
N ILE A 405 -7.16 -18.46 -12.73
CA ILE A 405 -7.18 -17.84 -11.40
C ILE A 405 -7.48 -16.34 -11.52
N LYS A 406 -6.83 -15.65 -12.45
CA LYS A 406 -6.99 -14.22 -12.69
C LYS A 406 -8.39 -13.85 -13.13
N GLU A 407 -8.98 -14.60 -14.07
CA GLU A 407 -10.31 -14.34 -14.65
C GLU A 407 -11.43 -14.71 -13.68
N LYS A 408 -11.40 -15.93 -13.11
CA LYS A 408 -12.44 -16.43 -12.21
C LYS A 408 -12.37 -15.80 -10.81
N LYS A 409 -11.18 -15.34 -10.38
CA LYS A 409 -10.92 -14.79 -9.04
C LYS A 409 -11.36 -15.74 -7.90
N GLU A 410 -11.56 -17.00 -8.21
CA GLU A 410 -12.06 -18.06 -7.33
C GLU A 410 -11.35 -19.37 -7.67
N LEU A 411 -10.99 -20.15 -6.65
CA LEU A 411 -10.49 -21.53 -6.80
C LEU A 411 -11.68 -22.49 -6.81
N THR A 412 -12.32 -22.61 -7.99
CA THR A 412 -13.33 -23.66 -8.23
C THR A 412 -12.63 -25.03 -8.20
N GLU A 413 -13.39 -26.11 -8.05
CA GLU A 413 -12.84 -27.48 -8.01
C GLU A 413 -12.01 -27.78 -9.28
N GLU A 414 -12.44 -27.31 -10.43
CA GLU A 414 -11.68 -27.45 -11.70
C GLU A 414 -10.33 -26.74 -11.61
N VAL A 415 -10.30 -25.47 -11.16
CA VAL A 415 -9.07 -24.68 -11.08
C VAL A 415 -8.13 -25.26 -10.01
N GLU A 416 -8.68 -25.69 -8.89
CA GLU A 416 -7.91 -26.31 -7.81
C GLU A 416 -7.26 -27.62 -8.24
N ASN A 417 -7.99 -28.49 -8.95
CA ASN A 417 -7.45 -29.73 -9.49
C ASN A 417 -6.34 -29.50 -10.53
N LYS A 418 -6.51 -28.49 -11.41
CA LYS A 418 -5.47 -28.10 -12.35
C LYS A 418 -4.22 -27.55 -11.64
N LEU A 419 -4.41 -26.71 -10.63
CA LEU A 419 -3.32 -26.14 -9.84
C LEU A 419 -2.59 -27.24 -9.06
N LYS A 420 -3.32 -28.13 -8.40
CA LYS A 420 -2.76 -29.29 -7.70
C LYS A 420 -1.90 -30.15 -8.63
N LYS A 421 -2.41 -30.48 -9.82
CA LYS A 421 -1.67 -31.23 -10.82
C LYS A 421 -0.40 -30.51 -11.26
N ALA A 422 -0.48 -29.20 -11.49
CA ALA A 422 0.68 -28.39 -11.87
C ALA A 422 1.77 -28.36 -10.80
N VAL A 423 1.39 -28.27 -9.50
CA VAL A 423 2.35 -28.30 -8.39
C VAL A 423 3.03 -29.68 -8.28
N ILE A 424 2.28 -30.77 -8.42
CA ILE A 424 2.83 -32.14 -8.36
C ILE A 424 3.81 -32.37 -9.51
N GLU A 425 3.41 -32.05 -10.75
CA GLU A 425 4.27 -32.17 -11.92
C GLU A 425 5.57 -31.35 -11.78
N PHE A 426 5.46 -30.12 -11.23
CA PHE A 426 6.64 -29.30 -10.97
C PHE A 426 7.56 -29.94 -9.93
N LYS A 427 7.04 -30.52 -8.84
CA LYS A 427 7.85 -31.20 -7.82
C LYS A 427 8.65 -32.38 -8.42
N GLU A 428 8.03 -33.15 -9.31
CA GLU A 428 8.72 -34.26 -10.01
C GLU A 428 9.87 -33.74 -10.88
N VAL A 429 9.65 -32.64 -11.62
CA VAL A 429 10.69 -32.01 -12.45
C VAL A 429 11.81 -31.42 -11.60
N TYR A 430 11.45 -30.74 -10.50
CA TYR A 430 12.42 -30.11 -9.59
C TYR A 430 13.26 -31.14 -8.86
N GLY A 431 12.66 -32.27 -8.39
CA GLY A 431 13.36 -33.35 -7.70
C GLY A 431 14.33 -34.13 -8.60
N ASN A 432 14.08 -34.20 -9.92
CA ASN A 432 14.97 -34.85 -10.87
C ASN A 432 16.16 -33.94 -11.29
N ASN A 433 16.13 -32.67 -11.02
CA ASN A 433 17.16 -31.70 -11.43
C ASN A 433 18.09 -31.27 -10.27
N ASN A 434 17.82 -31.68 -9.04
CA ASN A 434 18.61 -31.44 -7.85
C ASN A 434 18.92 -32.76 -7.14
#